data_783f5b71ac00d19685f7853ec5d77680
#
_entry.id   783f5b71ac00d19685f7853ec5d77680
#
_cell.length_a   1.000
_cell.length_b   1.000
_cell.length_c   1.000
_cell.angle_alpha   90.00
_cell.angle_beta   90.00
_cell.angle_gamma   90.00
#
_symmetry.space_group_name_H-M   'P 1'
#
loop_
_entity.id
_entity.type
_entity.pdbx_description
1 polymer ?
#
loop_
_entity_poly.entity_id
_entity_poly.type
_entity_poly.pdbx_seq_one_letter_code
_entity_poly.pdbx_strand_id
1 'polypeptide(L)'
;ELSDLNQSFQTFSSDLSENNLLDLRKKWLDAYLAWQYVEMFNIGKAEEMYYFQKTNIYPTNTARIELNVESGTYDLENNSNNFSAQGLPAIDYMLYGIESDSNLVITKYQSIDGYKYTNYLSSLINQMISNTDQIINFWQTERDDFVSSTGNTATSSLNKLTNDFIYYYEKGFRANKIGIPGGVFSSVYPDKVEAYYRKN
;
A
#
# COMPACT_ATOMS: atom_id res chain seq x y z
N GLU A 1 5.37 -6.13 -10.96
CA GLU A 1 5.91 -5.90 -9.61
C GLU A 1 5.09 -6.58 -8.51
N LEU A 2 3.74 -6.45 -8.47
CA LEU A 2 2.93 -7.14 -7.44
C LEU A 2 2.98 -8.66 -7.58
N SER A 3 3.05 -9.17 -8.80
CA SER A 3 3.26 -10.61 -9.05
C SER A 3 4.61 -11.09 -8.52
N ASP A 4 5.66 -10.29 -8.70
CA ASP A 4 7.00 -10.60 -8.21
C ASP A 4 7.05 -10.54 -6.68
N LEU A 5 6.37 -9.55 -6.07
CA LEU A 5 6.19 -9.47 -4.63
C LEU A 5 5.50 -10.73 -4.08
N ASN A 6 4.43 -11.18 -4.73
CA ASN A 6 3.73 -12.40 -4.33
C ASN A 6 4.61 -13.64 -4.48
N GLN A 7 5.35 -13.76 -5.58
CA GLN A 7 6.27 -14.90 -5.80
C GLN A 7 7.35 -14.95 -4.71
N SER A 8 7.95 -13.80 -4.39
CA SER A 8 8.96 -13.72 -3.32
C SER A 8 8.35 -14.00 -1.94
N PHE A 9 7.11 -13.57 -1.68
CA PHE A 9 6.38 -13.94 -0.47
C PHE A 9 6.15 -15.47 -0.37
N GLN A 10 5.76 -16.14 -1.45
CA GLN A 10 5.60 -17.61 -1.46
C GLN A 10 6.93 -18.30 -1.15
N THR A 11 8.04 -17.80 -1.68
CA THR A 11 9.37 -18.32 -1.38
C THR A 11 9.72 -18.12 0.10
N PHE A 12 9.51 -16.90 0.63
CA PHE A 12 9.76 -16.61 2.05
C PHE A 12 8.87 -17.45 2.97
N SER A 13 7.59 -17.60 2.66
CA SER A 13 6.66 -18.38 3.50
C SER A 13 7.01 -19.88 3.55
N SER A 14 7.64 -20.40 2.51
CA SER A 14 8.08 -21.80 2.44
C SER A 14 9.45 -22.05 3.09
N ASP A 15 10.30 -21.03 3.13
CA ASP A 15 11.62 -21.04 3.76
C ASP A 15 11.89 -19.69 4.43
N LEU A 16 11.63 -19.63 5.73
CA LEU A 16 11.77 -18.45 6.58
C LEU A 16 13.24 -18.15 6.89
N SER A 17 14.00 -17.81 5.84
CA SER A 17 15.43 -17.50 5.91
C SER A 17 15.68 -15.98 5.71
N GLU A 18 16.87 -15.52 6.12
CA GLU A 18 17.28 -14.13 5.97
C GLU A 18 17.35 -13.73 4.49
N ASN A 19 17.88 -14.59 3.63
CA ASN A 19 18.00 -14.30 2.21
C ASN A 19 16.62 -14.10 1.55
N ASN A 20 15.64 -14.93 1.91
CA ASN A 20 14.28 -14.82 1.39
C ASN A 20 13.55 -13.58 1.95
N LEU A 21 13.82 -13.20 3.22
CA LEU A 21 13.30 -11.95 3.77
C LEU A 21 13.89 -10.73 3.05
N LEU A 22 15.19 -10.73 2.75
CA LEU A 22 15.85 -9.65 2.02
C LEU A 22 15.33 -9.53 0.58
N ASP A 23 15.10 -10.65 -0.12
CA ASP A 23 14.47 -10.62 -1.44
C ASP A 23 13.05 -10.07 -1.38
N LEU A 24 12.24 -10.52 -0.43
CA LEU A 24 10.87 -10.05 -0.23
C LEU A 24 10.82 -8.53 0.04
N ARG A 25 11.73 -8.01 0.87
CA ARG A 25 11.89 -6.58 1.13
C ARG A 25 12.24 -5.80 -0.14
N LYS A 26 13.12 -6.36 -0.98
CA LYS A 26 13.45 -5.76 -2.28
C LYS A 26 12.23 -5.71 -3.19
N LYS A 27 11.46 -6.79 -3.30
CA LYS A 27 10.25 -6.82 -4.12
C LYS A 27 9.16 -5.89 -3.61
N TRP A 28 9.05 -5.72 -2.28
CA TRP A 28 8.20 -4.68 -1.72
C TRP A 28 8.65 -3.27 -2.15
N LEU A 29 9.94 -2.98 -2.11
CA LEU A 29 10.47 -1.68 -2.56
C LEU A 29 10.20 -1.45 -4.05
N ASP A 30 10.40 -2.47 -4.90
CA ASP A 30 10.15 -2.39 -6.32
C ASP A 30 8.64 -2.07 -6.58
N ALA A 31 7.73 -2.73 -5.85
CA ALA A 31 6.29 -2.45 -5.90
C ALA A 31 5.96 -1.03 -5.39
N TYR A 32 6.60 -0.58 -4.31
CA TYR A 32 6.43 0.77 -3.77
C TYR A 32 6.90 1.86 -4.76
N LEU A 33 8.02 1.63 -5.44
CA LEU A 33 8.52 2.54 -6.47
C LEU A 33 7.59 2.56 -7.70
N ALA A 34 7.07 1.40 -8.12
CA ALA A 34 6.10 1.34 -9.21
C ALA A 34 4.79 2.09 -8.87
N TRP A 35 4.33 2.02 -7.62
CA TRP A 35 3.19 2.79 -7.14
C TRP A 35 3.33 4.30 -7.39
N GLN A 36 4.54 4.88 -7.22
CA GLN A 36 4.78 6.31 -7.41
C GLN A 36 4.43 6.80 -8.83
N TYR A 37 4.47 5.93 -9.84
CA TYR A 37 4.11 6.27 -11.21
C TYR A 37 2.61 6.33 -11.46
N VAL A 38 1.81 5.70 -10.61
CA VAL A 38 0.34 5.61 -10.79
C VAL A 38 -0.45 6.27 -9.67
N GLU A 39 0.18 6.62 -8.57
CA GLU A 39 -0.43 7.16 -7.35
C GLU A 39 -1.35 8.36 -7.62
N MET A 40 -1.00 9.20 -8.60
CA MET A 40 -1.79 10.39 -8.94
C MET A 40 -3.11 10.08 -9.67
N PHE A 41 -3.28 8.88 -10.24
CA PHE A 41 -4.45 8.55 -11.07
C PHE A 41 -5.58 7.93 -10.24
N ASN A 42 -6.23 8.75 -9.40
CA ASN A 42 -7.35 8.30 -8.56
C ASN A 42 -8.71 8.58 -9.22
N ILE A 43 -8.87 8.12 -10.47
CA ILE A 43 -10.04 8.36 -11.32
C ILE A 43 -10.75 7.05 -11.69
N GLY A 44 -12.06 7.14 -11.99
CA GLY A 44 -12.87 5.99 -12.37
C GLY A 44 -12.93 4.94 -11.26
N LYS A 45 -12.63 3.69 -11.59
CA LYS A 45 -12.67 2.57 -10.64
C LYS A 45 -11.76 2.76 -9.43
N ALA A 46 -10.62 3.45 -9.60
CA ALA A 46 -9.69 3.72 -8.51
C ALA A 46 -10.32 4.60 -7.42
N GLU A 47 -11.07 5.64 -7.83
CA GLU A 47 -11.83 6.49 -6.90
C GLU A 47 -12.97 5.72 -6.23
N GLU A 48 -13.78 5.01 -7.01
CA GLU A 48 -14.93 4.25 -6.53
C GLU A 48 -14.59 3.24 -5.43
N MET A 49 -13.46 2.55 -5.56
CA MET A 49 -13.07 1.49 -4.62
C MET A 49 -12.08 1.96 -3.55
N TYR A 50 -11.81 3.25 -3.45
CA TYR A 50 -10.84 3.82 -2.50
C TYR A 50 -9.43 3.23 -2.67
N TYR A 51 -8.98 3.04 -3.92
CA TYR A 51 -7.73 2.34 -4.23
C TYR A 51 -6.51 3.01 -3.60
N PHE A 52 -6.44 4.35 -3.65
CA PHE A 52 -5.38 5.13 -2.99
C PHE A 52 -5.32 4.82 -1.49
N GLN A 53 -6.47 4.87 -0.82
CA GLN A 53 -6.57 4.65 0.62
C GLN A 53 -6.26 3.20 1.01
N LYS A 54 -6.61 2.25 0.17
CA LYS A 54 -6.30 0.82 0.38
C LYS A 54 -4.84 0.48 0.07
N THR A 55 -4.13 1.32 -0.72
CA THR A 55 -2.77 1.04 -1.18
C THR A 55 -1.71 1.76 -0.36
N ASN A 56 -1.90 3.04 -0.01
CA ASN A 56 -0.83 3.85 0.57
C ASN A 56 -1.33 4.91 1.56
N ILE A 57 -1.89 4.48 2.69
CA ILE A 57 -2.13 5.38 3.84
C ILE A 57 -0.94 5.32 4.79
N TYR A 58 -0.28 6.44 4.99
CA TYR A 58 0.83 6.61 5.90
C TYR A 58 0.54 7.67 6.97
N PRO A 59 0.90 7.45 8.25
CA PRO A 59 1.48 6.23 8.80
C PRO A 59 0.47 5.09 8.90
N THR A 60 0.96 3.85 8.82
CA THR A 60 0.11 2.68 9.06
C THR A 60 -0.30 2.56 10.52
N ASN A 61 -1.46 1.97 10.78
CA ASN A 61 -1.97 1.75 12.13
C ASN A 61 -1.52 0.37 12.65
N THR A 62 -0.36 0.34 13.29
CA THR A 62 0.25 -0.89 13.82
C THR A 62 -0.62 -1.59 14.85
N ALA A 63 -1.30 -0.83 15.72
CA ALA A 63 -2.21 -1.40 16.71
C ALA A 63 -3.38 -2.15 16.04
N ARG A 64 -3.91 -1.62 14.93
CA ARG A 64 -4.94 -2.29 14.15
C ARG A 64 -4.39 -3.54 13.45
N ILE A 65 -3.16 -3.49 12.91
CA ILE A 65 -2.50 -4.65 12.32
C ILE A 65 -2.38 -5.77 13.36
N GLU A 66 -1.84 -5.49 14.53
CA GLU A 66 -1.67 -6.49 15.58
C GLU A 66 -3.01 -7.09 16.06
N LEU A 67 -4.07 -6.27 16.17
CA LEU A 67 -5.41 -6.77 16.46
C LEU A 67 -5.94 -7.70 15.36
N ASN A 68 -5.72 -7.36 14.09
CA ASN A 68 -6.13 -8.19 12.97
C ASN A 68 -5.35 -9.52 12.95
N VAL A 69 -4.03 -9.46 13.16
CA VAL A 69 -3.17 -10.65 13.25
C VAL A 69 -3.63 -11.55 14.40
N GLU A 70 -3.87 -11.00 15.58
CA GLU A 70 -4.27 -11.78 16.76
C GLU A 70 -5.65 -12.40 16.59
N SER A 71 -6.62 -11.65 16.08
CA SER A 71 -7.99 -12.14 15.90
C SER A 71 -8.10 -13.16 14.78
N GLY A 72 -7.24 -13.06 13.74
CA GLY A 72 -7.36 -13.85 12.51
C GLY A 72 -8.63 -13.59 11.71
N THR A 73 -9.42 -12.58 12.10
CA THR A 73 -10.68 -12.20 11.44
C THR A 73 -10.67 -10.71 11.14
N TYR A 74 -10.67 -10.35 9.87
CA TYR A 74 -10.63 -8.97 9.39
C TYR A 74 -11.22 -8.87 7.99
N ASP A 75 -11.83 -7.72 7.69
CA ASP A 75 -12.35 -7.38 6.36
C ASP A 75 -11.51 -6.23 5.81
N LEU A 76 -10.63 -6.53 4.87
CA LEU A 76 -9.79 -5.54 4.17
C LEU A 76 -10.53 -4.87 3.01
N GLU A 77 -11.65 -5.44 2.56
CA GLU A 77 -12.39 -4.94 1.40
C GLU A 77 -13.40 -3.85 1.81
N ASN A 78 -14.26 -4.14 2.78
CA ASN A 78 -15.45 -3.30 3.04
C ASN A 78 -15.35 -2.49 4.35
N ASN A 79 -14.37 -2.78 5.21
CA ASN A 79 -14.25 -2.09 6.48
C ASN A 79 -13.21 -0.97 6.40
N SER A 80 -13.66 0.28 6.30
CA SER A 80 -12.80 1.47 6.23
C SER A 80 -11.86 1.65 7.44
N ASN A 81 -12.16 1.06 8.59
CA ASN A 81 -11.26 1.05 9.74
C ASN A 81 -9.96 0.27 9.47
N ASN A 82 -9.95 -0.58 8.45
CA ASN A 82 -8.76 -1.33 8.03
C ASN A 82 -7.96 -0.63 6.92
N PHE A 83 -8.38 0.53 6.40
CA PHE A 83 -7.63 1.24 5.36
C PHE A 83 -6.20 1.58 5.80
N SER A 84 -6.00 2.01 7.05
CA SER A 84 -4.68 2.29 7.60
C SER A 84 -3.92 1.05 8.11
N ALA A 85 -4.48 -0.13 7.96
CA ALA A 85 -3.86 -1.41 8.32
C ALA A 85 -3.62 -2.32 7.11
N GLN A 86 -3.66 -1.77 5.89
CA GLN A 86 -3.42 -2.51 4.65
C GLN A 86 -2.53 -1.70 3.69
N GLY A 87 -2.23 -2.30 2.53
CA GLY A 87 -1.40 -1.66 1.50
C GLY A 87 0.09 -1.70 1.81
N LEU A 88 0.84 -0.89 1.06
CA LEU A 88 2.30 -0.85 1.11
C LEU A 88 2.87 -0.52 2.49
N PRO A 89 2.32 0.47 3.26
CA PRO A 89 2.84 0.77 4.58
C PRO A 89 2.58 -0.33 5.62
N ALA A 90 1.49 -1.09 5.48
CA ALA A 90 1.23 -2.22 6.35
C ALA A 90 2.19 -3.39 6.03
N ILE A 91 2.50 -3.63 4.75
CA ILE A 91 3.52 -4.61 4.35
C ILE A 91 4.90 -4.19 4.87
N ASP A 92 5.27 -2.89 4.78
CA ASP A 92 6.50 -2.35 5.38
C ASP A 92 6.60 -2.71 6.87
N TYR A 93 5.53 -2.46 7.64
CA TYR A 93 5.48 -2.85 9.04
C TYR A 93 5.68 -4.36 9.25
N MET A 94 5.00 -5.19 8.47
CA MET A 94 5.12 -6.65 8.57
C MET A 94 6.54 -7.15 8.25
N LEU A 95 7.28 -6.46 7.39
CA LEU A 95 8.63 -6.85 6.97
C LEU A 95 9.76 -6.28 7.85
N TYR A 96 9.51 -5.13 8.51
CA TYR A 96 10.58 -4.41 9.23
C TYR A 96 10.20 -4.01 10.65
N GLY A 97 8.91 -3.86 10.95
CA GLY A 97 8.42 -3.18 12.15
C GLY A 97 7.86 -4.08 13.24
N ILE A 98 7.59 -5.35 12.95
CA ILE A 98 7.04 -6.28 13.95
C ILE A 98 8.05 -6.67 15.03
N GLU A 99 9.34 -6.48 14.76
CA GLU A 99 10.45 -6.69 15.71
C GLU A 99 11.59 -5.70 15.44
N SER A 100 12.56 -5.62 16.34
CA SER A 100 13.62 -4.59 16.33
C SER A 100 14.72 -4.82 15.28
N ASP A 101 14.90 -6.06 14.82
CA ASP A 101 15.90 -6.42 13.81
C ASP A 101 15.47 -7.62 12.95
N SER A 102 16.21 -7.88 11.88
CA SER A 102 15.85 -8.92 10.89
C SER A 102 15.80 -10.33 11.47
N ASN A 103 16.69 -10.67 12.39
CA ASN A 103 16.72 -12.01 12.99
C ASN A 103 15.49 -12.22 13.88
N LEU A 104 15.10 -11.20 14.63
CA LEU A 104 13.90 -11.24 15.47
C LEU A 104 12.63 -11.28 14.61
N VAL A 105 12.58 -10.55 13.48
CA VAL A 105 11.49 -10.66 12.50
C VAL A 105 11.35 -12.10 12.01
N ILE A 106 12.45 -12.75 11.60
CA ILE A 106 12.42 -14.16 11.18
C ILE A 106 11.97 -15.06 12.32
N THR A 107 12.52 -14.88 13.52
CA THR A 107 12.13 -15.64 14.71
C THR A 107 10.64 -15.50 15.02
N LYS A 108 10.08 -14.30 14.82
CA LYS A 108 8.63 -14.05 14.98
C LYS A 108 7.81 -14.88 14.00
N TYR A 109 8.18 -14.89 12.72
CA TYR A 109 7.54 -15.70 11.69
C TYR A 109 7.71 -17.23 11.95
N GLN A 110 8.82 -17.65 12.54
CA GLN A 110 9.08 -19.04 12.91
C GLN A 110 8.42 -19.48 14.22
N SER A 111 7.86 -18.55 14.99
CA SER A 111 7.21 -18.86 16.27
C SER A 111 5.92 -19.67 16.09
N ILE A 112 5.39 -20.20 17.20
CA ILE A 112 4.14 -20.96 17.20
C ILE A 112 2.95 -20.17 16.65
N ASP A 113 2.95 -18.85 16.83
CA ASP A 113 1.94 -17.93 16.31
C ASP A 113 2.37 -17.25 14.99
N GLY A 114 3.54 -17.59 14.44
CA GLY A 114 4.09 -17.00 13.23
C GLY A 114 3.17 -17.16 12.01
N TYR A 115 2.38 -18.24 11.97
CA TYR A 115 1.39 -18.44 10.92
C TYR A 115 0.34 -17.32 10.84
N LYS A 116 0.00 -16.67 11.96
CA LYS A 116 -0.93 -15.53 11.99
C LYS A 116 -0.36 -14.35 11.20
N TYR A 117 0.93 -14.05 11.39
CA TYR A 117 1.67 -13.02 10.66
C TYR A 117 1.79 -13.37 9.17
N THR A 118 2.13 -14.62 8.85
CA THR A 118 2.20 -15.10 7.46
C THR A 118 0.85 -14.98 6.76
N ASN A 119 -0.24 -15.38 7.42
CA ASN A 119 -1.59 -15.29 6.87
C ASN A 119 -2.01 -13.83 6.63
N TYR A 120 -1.70 -12.94 7.57
CA TYR A 120 -2.02 -11.52 7.41
C TYR A 120 -1.24 -10.89 6.27
N LEU A 121 0.07 -11.13 6.18
CA LEU A 121 0.92 -10.66 5.07
C LEU A 121 0.43 -11.19 3.72
N SER A 122 0.05 -12.48 3.65
CA SER A 122 -0.58 -13.06 2.47
C SER A 122 -1.86 -12.32 2.07
N SER A 123 -2.71 -12.01 3.04
CA SER A 123 -3.97 -11.30 2.79
C SER A 123 -3.73 -9.87 2.27
N LEU A 124 -2.73 -9.16 2.79
CA LEU A 124 -2.34 -7.84 2.32
C LEU A 124 -1.90 -7.86 0.85
N ILE A 125 -1.01 -8.78 0.49
CA ILE A 125 -0.48 -8.91 -0.87
C ILE A 125 -1.60 -9.30 -1.85
N ASN A 126 -2.40 -10.29 -1.50
CA ASN A 126 -3.52 -10.74 -2.32
C ASN A 126 -4.58 -9.66 -2.52
N GLN A 127 -4.89 -8.88 -1.47
CA GLN A 127 -5.81 -7.75 -1.57
C GLN A 127 -5.30 -6.68 -2.55
N MET A 128 -4.01 -6.35 -2.49
CA MET A 128 -3.41 -5.39 -3.42
C MET A 128 -3.48 -5.89 -4.86
N ILE A 129 -3.19 -7.17 -5.11
CA ILE A 129 -3.30 -7.77 -6.44
C ILE A 129 -4.75 -7.70 -6.94
N SER A 130 -5.70 -8.17 -6.13
CA SER A 130 -7.12 -8.15 -6.47
C SER A 130 -7.63 -6.75 -6.81
N ASN A 131 -7.24 -5.75 -6.00
CA ASN A 131 -7.63 -4.36 -6.24
C ASN A 131 -7.03 -3.82 -7.54
N THR A 132 -5.76 -4.13 -7.80
CA THR A 132 -5.06 -3.70 -9.03
C THR A 132 -5.67 -4.34 -10.27
N ASP A 133 -6.00 -5.63 -10.22
CA ASP A 133 -6.64 -6.35 -11.32
C ASP A 133 -8.01 -5.76 -11.66
N GLN A 134 -8.78 -5.35 -10.67
CA GLN A 134 -10.07 -4.68 -10.90
C GLN A 134 -9.88 -3.36 -11.67
N ILE A 135 -8.83 -2.60 -11.36
CA ILE A 135 -8.52 -1.35 -12.07
C ILE A 135 -8.04 -1.62 -13.49
N ILE A 136 -7.17 -2.60 -13.68
CA ILE A 136 -6.70 -3.00 -15.02
C ILE A 136 -7.88 -3.43 -15.88
N ASN A 137 -8.76 -4.30 -15.36
CA ASN A 137 -9.95 -4.76 -16.09
C ASN A 137 -10.90 -3.61 -16.43
N PHE A 138 -11.11 -2.66 -15.51
CA PHE A 138 -11.90 -1.46 -15.79
C PHE A 138 -11.31 -0.67 -16.97
N TRP A 139 -10.02 -0.39 -16.96
CA TRP A 139 -9.38 0.38 -18.04
C TRP A 139 -9.28 -0.36 -19.38
N GLN A 140 -9.35 -1.69 -19.37
CA GLN A 140 -9.45 -2.45 -20.63
C GLN A 140 -10.78 -2.20 -21.35
N THR A 141 -11.86 -1.90 -20.63
CA THR A 141 -13.19 -1.63 -21.19
C THR A 141 -13.48 -0.15 -21.36
N GLU A 142 -13.09 0.69 -20.40
CA GLU A 142 -13.51 2.09 -20.32
C GLU A 142 -12.52 3.08 -20.96
N ARG A 143 -11.35 2.59 -21.40
CA ARG A 143 -10.30 3.45 -21.94
C ARG A 143 -10.76 4.27 -23.14
N ASP A 144 -11.43 3.65 -24.09
CA ASP A 144 -11.81 4.30 -25.35
C ASP A 144 -12.90 5.37 -25.10
N ASP A 145 -13.84 5.11 -24.22
CA ASP A 145 -14.83 6.09 -23.79
C ASP A 145 -14.18 7.26 -23.04
N PHE A 146 -13.23 6.96 -22.16
CA PHE A 146 -12.45 8.00 -21.48
C PHE A 146 -11.66 8.88 -22.45
N VAL A 147 -10.97 8.30 -23.42
CA VAL A 147 -10.17 9.03 -24.41
C VAL A 147 -11.05 9.85 -25.38
N SER A 148 -12.23 9.34 -25.73
CA SER A 148 -13.17 10.05 -26.63
C SER A 148 -13.93 11.19 -25.95
N SER A 149 -13.95 11.26 -24.63
CA SER A 149 -14.63 12.30 -23.85
C SER A 149 -13.88 13.63 -23.87
N THR A 150 -13.89 14.32 -25.02
CA THR A 150 -13.13 15.55 -25.29
C THR A 150 -13.85 16.84 -24.90
N GLY A 151 -15.00 16.79 -24.25
CA GLY A 151 -15.76 17.95 -23.80
C GLY A 151 -15.02 18.77 -22.72
N ASN A 152 -15.64 19.91 -22.35
CA ASN A 152 -15.13 20.82 -21.32
C ASN A 152 -16.03 20.89 -20.07
N THR A 153 -16.88 19.89 -19.86
CA THR A 153 -17.74 19.80 -18.68
C THR A 153 -16.97 19.20 -17.49
N ALA A 154 -17.48 19.35 -16.29
CA ALA A 154 -16.88 18.77 -15.07
C ALA A 154 -16.71 17.24 -15.15
N THR A 155 -17.51 16.57 -15.98
CA THR A 155 -17.49 15.12 -16.19
C THR A 155 -16.59 14.67 -17.34
N SER A 156 -16.03 15.57 -18.15
CA SER A 156 -15.13 15.22 -19.24
C SER A 156 -13.77 14.75 -18.72
N SER A 157 -13.13 13.88 -19.47
CA SER A 157 -11.92 13.18 -19.07
C SER A 157 -10.76 14.11 -18.75
N LEU A 158 -10.54 15.16 -19.55
CA LEU A 158 -9.49 16.14 -19.32
C LEU A 158 -9.69 16.88 -18.01
N ASN A 159 -10.94 17.27 -17.71
CA ASN A 159 -11.24 18.00 -16.46
C ASN A 159 -11.11 17.07 -15.24
N LYS A 160 -11.56 15.82 -15.34
CA LYS A 160 -11.35 14.83 -14.25
C LYS A 160 -9.85 14.63 -13.98
N LEU A 161 -9.07 14.38 -15.02
CA LEU A 161 -7.62 14.18 -14.89
C LEU A 161 -6.91 15.42 -14.32
N THR A 162 -7.29 16.63 -14.78
CA THR A 162 -6.71 17.88 -14.30
C THR A 162 -7.04 18.12 -12.82
N ASN A 163 -8.30 17.89 -12.44
CA ASN A 163 -8.72 18.06 -11.04
C ASN A 163 -8.03 17.07 -10.11
N ASP A 164 -7.90 15.82 -10.54
CA ASP A 164 -7.22 14.78 -9.78
C ASP A 164 -5.72 15.09 -9.64
N PHE A 165 -5.07 15.52 -10.71
CA PHE A 165 -3.69 15.99 -10.68
C PHE A 165 -3.48 17.17 -9.71
N ILE A 166 -4.36 18.18 -9.73
CA ILE A 166 -4.28 19.32 -8.82
C ILE A 166 -4.48 18.87 -7.37
N TYR A 167 -5.47 18.02 -7.14
CA TYR A 167 -5.73 17.44 -5.80
C TYR A 167 -4.52 16.64 -5.30
N TYR A 168 -3.96 15.76 -6.14
CA TYR A 168 -2.76 15.00 -5.79
C TYR A 168 -1.58 15.91 -5.50
N TYR A 169 -1.33 16.92 -6.33
CA TYR A 169 -0.24 17.87 -6.12
C TYR A 169 -0.39 18.60 -4.79
N GLU A 170 -1.56 19.14 -4.49
CA GLU A 170 -1.79 19.91 -3.27
C GLU A 170 -1.87 19.03 -2.02
N LYS A 171 -2.59 17.93 -2.06
CA LYS A 171 -2.83 17.09 -0.90
C LYS A 171 -1.83 15.96 -0.78
N GLY A 172 -1.66 15.16 -1.82
CA GLY A 172 -0.77 13.98 -1.81
C GLY A 172 0.69 14.37 -1.70
N PHE A 173 1.14 15.22 -2.60
CA PHE A 173 2.56 15.58 -2.69
C PHE A 173 2.93 16.72 -1.74
N ARG A 174 2.38 17.94 -1.96
CA ARG A 174 2.80 19.12 -1.22
C ARG A 174 2.47 19.05 0.28
N ALA A 175 1.27 18.63 0.64
CA ALA A 175 0.89 18.54 2.05
C ALA A 175 1.46 17.29 2.73
N ASN A 176 1.12 16.09 2.21
CA ASN A 176 1.39 14.85 2.92
C ASN A 176 2.87 14.45 2.85
N LYS A 177 3.51 14.54 1.67
CA LYS A 177 4.90 14.08 1.50
C LYS A 177 5.95 15.13 1.93
N ILE A 178 5.60 16.41 1.96
CA ILE A 178 6.54 17.50 2.27
C ILE A 178 6.10 18.29 3.50
N GLY A 179 4.89 18.87 3.46
CA GLY A 179 4.46 19.88 4.42
C GLY A 179 4.25 19.34 5.83
N ILE A 180 3.62 18.18 5.98
CA ILE A 180 3.42 17.54 7.29
C ILE A 180 4.75 17.05 7.85
N PRO A 181 5.56 16.27 7.14
CA PRO A 181 6.89 15.86 7.64
C PRO A 181 7.80 17.04 7.95
N GLY A 182 7.79 18.08 7.10
CA GLY A 182 8.60 19.29 7.27
C GLY A 182 8.10 20.27 8.32
N GLY A 183 6.95 20.00 8.96
CA GLY A 183 6.39 20.86 10.00
C GLY A 183 5.76 22.16 9.48
N VAL A 184 5.40 22.23 8.19
CA VAL A 184 4.76 23.44 7.60
C VAL A 184 3.35 23.67 8.14
N PHE A 185 2.62 22.59 8.41
CA PHE A 185 1.23 22.63 8.87
C PHE A 185 1.04 22.27 10.36
N SER A 186 2.07 21.74 10.98
CA SER A 186 2.05 21.32 12.39
C SER A 186 3.48 21.20 12.92
N SER A 187 3.68 20.50 14.04
CA SER A 187 5.03 20.12 14.49
C SER A 187 5.72 19.24 13.47
N VAL A 188 7.05 19.30 13.40
CA VAL A 188 7.87 18.43 12.56
C VAL A 188 7.67 16.97 12.98
N TYR A 189 7.45 16.10 12.01
CA TYR A 189 7.34 14.66 12.20
C TYR A 189 8.39 13.90 11.39
N PRO A 190 9.69 14.00 11.74
CA PRO A 190 10.75 13.36 10.99
C PRO A 190 10.63 11.84 10.92
N ASP A 191 10.06 11.24 11.96
CA ASP A 191 9.76 9.83 12.08
C ASP A 191 8.54 9.36 11.26
N LYS A 192 7.82 10.30 10.65
CA LYS A 192 6.73 10.01 9.69
C LYS A 192 7.14 10.22 8.24
N VAL A 193 8.43 10.40 8.01
CA VAL A 193 8.99 10.53 6.68
C VAL A 193 9.40 9.16 6.20
N GLU A 194 8.77 8.70 5.11
CA GLU A 194 9.15 7.48 4.43
C GLU A 194 9.03 6.20 5.27
N ALA A 195 9.41 5.09 4.71
CA ALA A 195 9.46 3.77 5.28
C ALA A 195 9.90 3.76 6.76
N TYR A 196 8.98 4.16 7.62
CA TYR A 196 9.18 4.34 9.06
C TYR A 196 9.82 3.11 9.71
N TYR A 197 9.49 1.95 9.18
CA TYR A 197 9.99 0.67 9.66
C TYR A 197 11.20 0.18 8.88
N ARG A 198 11.36 0.61 7.64
CA ARG A 198 12.54 0.32 6.83
C ARG A 198 13.73 1.10 7.36
N LYS A 199 14.42 0.54 8.32
CA LYS A 199 15.73 1.04 8.74
C LYS A 199 16.76 0.64 7.68
N ASN A 200 17.43 1.64 7.09
CA ASN A 200 18.51 1.43 6.14
C ASN A 200 19.66 0.63 6.76
#